data_c26d502f94ec62ed368696a8da5a950f
#
_entry.id   c26d502f94ec62ed368696a8da5a950f
#
_cell.length_a   1.000
_cell.length_b   1.000
_cell.length_c   1.000
_cell.angle_alpha   90.00
_cell.angle_beta   90.00
_cell.angle_gamma   90.00
#
_symmetry.space_group_name_H-M   'P 1'
#
loop_
_entity.id
_entity.type
_entity.pdbx_description
1 polymer ?
#
loop_
_entity_poly.entity_id
_entity_poly.type
_entity_poly.pdbx_seq_one_letter_code
_entity_poly.pdbx_strand_id
1 'polypeptide(L)'
;MEKYDVAIIGGGSAGLAALKQLSTLGKQAVLLEAGEKVGVKNISGGILYSKKPNNGRVYNVEDIYGQNFVNEAPLQRKITQYLLHATSKDKVFSMDLTAAHEYQSNFGYSVLMNELNAWFAQSADESAQKSGGGIVPGVHVNDISWDAEKERTTIQTDEIDEFQVKAVIAADGVNSEVAQITNARPKFSATQLYQGVKAVVKLPENVINDTFAIGTDSGAAHLFAGDITLNHLGGGFLYTNRDTLSVGAVYHFDSLLD
;
A
#
# COMPACT_ATOMS: atom_id res chain seq x y z
N MET A 1 17.57 28.09 4.77
CA MET A 1 16.27 27.42 4.68
C MET A 1 16.03 27.00 3.24
N GLU A 2 16.09 25.73 2.94
CA GLU A 2 15.83 25.22 1.59
C GLU A 2 14.36 25.38 1.25
N LYS A 3 14.07 25.80 0.02
CA LYS A 3 12.70 26.02 -0.43
C LYS A 3 12.34 25.00 -1.50
N TYR A 4 11.55 24.03 -1.10
CA TYR A 4 10.89 23.12 -2.06
C TYR A 4 9.55 23.68 -2.53
N ASP A 5 9.08 23.21 -3.67
CA ASP A 5 7.72 23.53 -4.12
C ASP A 5 6.68 22.77 -3.27
N VAL A 6 6.94 21.47 -3.03
CA VAL A 6 5.99 20.58 -2.36
C VAL A 6 6.70 19.68 -1.36
N ALA A 7 6.13 19.52 -0.16
CA ALA A 7 6.45 18.43 0.75
C ALA A 7 5.39 17.33 0.66
N ILE A 8 5.84 16.10 0.55
CA ILE A 8 4.98 14.91 0.58
C ILE A 8 5.27 14.18 1.87
N ILE A 9 4.25 13.90 2.67
CA ILE A 9 4.39 13.24 3.96
C ILE A 9 3.91 11.80 3.84
N GLY A 10 4.85 10.86 3.95
CA GLY A 10 4.64 9.42 3.86
C GLY A 10 5.12 8.79 2.57
N GLY A 11 6.04 7.80 2.68
CA GLY A 11 6.66 7.03 1.60
C GLY A 11 5.88 5.78 1.18
N GLY A 12 4.57 5.75 1.39
CA GLY A 12 3.70 4.72 0.84
C GLY A 12 3.45 4.88 -0.66
N SER A 13 2.68 3.97 -1.27
CA SER A 13 2.39 3.98 -2.71
C SER A 13 1.83 5.33 -3.18
N ALA A 14 0.99 5.99 -2.38
CA ALA A 14 0.40 7.29 -2.72
C ALA A 14 1.45 8.39 -2.76
N GLY A 15 2.32 8.48 -1.74
CA GLY A 15 3.39 9.47 -1.69
C GLY A 15 4.41 9.29 -2.79
N LEU A 16 4.82 8.05 -3.07
CA LEU A 16 5.75 7.73 -4.15
C LEU A 16 5.19 8.10 -5.53
N ALA A 17 3.90 7.81 -5.76
CA ALA A 17 3.22 8.19 -7.01
C ALA A 17 3.15 9.72 -7.15
N ALA A 18 2.84 10.43 -6.07
CA ALA A 18 2.83 11.90 -6.05
C ALA A 18 4.22 12.48 -6.33
N LEU A 19 5.28 11.94 -5.70
CA LEU A 19 6.65 12.37 -5.92
C LEU A 19 7.06 12.19 -7.38
N LYS A 20 6.83 11.01 -7.95
CA LYS A 20 7.15 10.71 -9.34
C LYS A 20 6.41 11.65 -10.30
N GLN A 21 5.12 11.89 -10.09
CA GLN A 21 4.32 12.77 -10.93
C GLN A 21 4.78 14.23 -10.85
N LEU A 22 5.04 14.74 -9.64
CA LEU A 22 5.53 16.10 -9.47
C LEU A 22 6.89 16.31 -10.12
N SER A 23 7.78 15.34 -10.01
CA SER A 23 9.11 15.35 -10.64
C SER A 23 9.00 15.39 -12.17
N THR A 24 8.06 14.66 -12.75
CA THR A 24 7.76 14.71 -14.20
C THR A 24 7.28 16.09 -14.65
N LEU A 25 6.61 16.82 -13.75
CA LEU A 25 6.17 18.20 -13.97
C LEU A 25 7.26 19.24 -13.65
N GLY A 26 8.48 18.82 -13.36
CA GLY A 26 9.61 19.70 -13.06
C GLY A 26 9.50 20.41 -11.71
N LYS A 27 8.69 19.90 -10.77
CA LYS A 27 8.55 20.47 -9.43
C LYS A 27 9.60 19.92 -8.49
N GLN A 28 10.16 20.80 -7.67
CA GLN A 28 11.06 20.43 -6.59
C GLN A 28 10.25 19.90 -5.42
N ALA A 29 10.10 18.58 -5.35
CA ALA A 29 9.31 17.91 -4.30
C ALA A 29 10.22 17.11 -3.37
N VAL A 30 10.02 17.24 -2.06
CA VAL A 30 10.66 16.41 -1.04
C VAL A 30 9.62 15.49 -0.42
N LEU A 31 9.97 14.20 -0.31
CA LEU A 31 9.14 13.22 0.38
C LEU A 31 9.79 12.85 1.70
N LEU A 32 9.07 13.03 2.80
CA LEU A 32 9.48 12.65 4.15
C LEU A 32 8.84 11.32 4.52
N GLU A 33 9.65 10.35 4.93
CA GLU A 33 9.19 9.03 5.39
C GLU A 33 9.68 8.80 6.82
N ALA A 34 8.74 8.52 7.73
CA ALA A 34 9.05 8.29 9.14
C ALA A 34 9.78 6.96 9.42
N GLY A 35 9.73 6.00 8.50
CA GLY A 35 10.50 4.75 8.59
C GLY A 35 11.96 4.97 8.18
N GLU A 36 12.87 4.18 8.71
CA GLU A 36 14.29 4.21 8.35
C GLU A 36 14.54 3.99 6.85
N LYS A 37 13.63 3.32 6.18
CA LYS A 37 13.61 3.10 4.73
C LYS A 37 12.17 3.07 4.25
N VAL A 38 11.95 3.49 3.01
CA VAL A 38 10.65 3.30 2.36
C VAL A 38 10.30 1.82 2.29
N GLY A 39 9.06 1.50 2.62
CA GLY A 39 8.54 0.14 2.57
C GLY A 39 8.58 -0.61 3.90
N VAL A 40 9.50 -0.33 4.83
CA VAL A 40 9.65 -1.11 6.08
C VAL A 40 8.39 -1.17 6.94
N LYS A 41 7.55 -0.16 6.88
CA LYS A 41 6.26 -0.10 7.59
C LYS A 41 5.08 -0.68 6.79
N ASN A 42 5.27 -1.03 5.52
CA ASN A 42 4.20 -1.51 4.64
C ASN A 42 4.00 -3.02 4.79
N ILE A 43 3.29 -3.41 5.83
CA ILE A 43 2.94 -4.81 6.09
C ILE A 43 1.74 -5.28 5.28
N SER A 44 0.93 -4.38 4.76
CA SER A 44 -0.15 -4.73 3.85
C SER A 44 0.43 -5.42 2.62
N GLY A 45 -0.35 -6.21 2.00
CA GLY A 45 0.06 -6.91 0.81
C GLY A 45 -0.92 -8.01 0.56
N GLY A 46 -1.22 -8.19 -0.65
CA GLY A 46 -2.19 -9.11 -1.11
C GLY A 46 -2.06 -9.15 -2.60
N ILE A 47 -3.07 -8.67 -3.28
CA ILE A 47 -3.11 -8.72 -4.74
C ILE A 47 -3.20 -7.29 -5.28
N LEU A 48 -2.27 -6.97 -6.17
CA LEU A 48 -2.33 -5.75 -6.95
C LEU A 48 -3.19 -6.00 -8.18
N TYR A 49 -4.25 -5.21 -8.33
CA TYR A 49 -5.18 -5.29 -9.44
C TYR A 49 -5.09 -4.10 -10.37
N SER A 50 -5.27 -4.37 -11.66
CA SER A 50 -5.72 -3.40 -12.64
C SER A 50 -7.21 -3.63 -12.88
N LYS A 51 -8.07 -2.70 -12.47
CA LYS A 51 -9.51 -2.81 -12.70
C LYS A 51 -9.87 -2.47 -14.13
N LYS A 52 -10.75 -3.26 -14.73
CA LYS A 52 -11.48 -2.82 -15.92
C LYS A 52 -12.32 -1.59 -15.57
N PRO A 53 -12.36 -0.56 -16.44
CA PRO A 53 -13.01 0.68 -16.10
C PRO A 53 -14.52 0.51 -15.93
N ASN A 54 -15.02 0.86 -14.75
CA ASN A 54 -16.40 1.30 -14.59
C ASN A 54 -16.41 2.81 -14.87
N ASN A 55 -17.18 3.27 -15.84
CA ASN A 55 -17.36 4.69 -16.20
C ASN A 55 -16.23 5.34 -17.05
N GLY A 56 -15.52 4.62 -17.89
CA GLY A 56 -14.62 5.17 -18.90
C GLY A 56 -13.29 5.75 -18.35
N ARG A 57 -13.00 5.64 -17.06
CA ARG A 57 -11.68 5.94 -16.51
C ARG A 57 -10.87 4.66 -16.37
N VAL A 58 -9.81 4.56 -17.11
CA VAL A 58 -8.81 3.48 -17.02
C VAL A 58 -7.79 3.91 -15.97
N TYR A 59 -7.71 3.20 -14.85
CA TYR A 59 -6.57 3.28 -13.95
C TYR A 59 -5.62 2.13 -14.30
N ASN A 60 -4.61 2.45 -15.06
CA ASN A 60 -3.60 1.47 -15.45
C ASN A 60 -2.48 1.50 -14.44
N VAL A 61 -2.10 0.36 -13.89
CA VAL A 61 -0.95 0.29 -12.97
C VAL A 61 0.34 0.78 -13.64
N GLU A 62 0.44 0.62 -14.94
CA GLU A 62 1.56 1.09 -15.76
C GLU A 62 1.67 2.61 -15.81
N ASP A 63 0.56 3.35 -15.67
CA ASP A 63 0.56 4.82 -15.60
C ASP A 63 1.20 5.31 -14.30
N ILE A 64 1.13 4.50 -13.24
CA ILE A 64 1.70 4.81 -11.93
C ILE A 64 3.15 4.34 -11.83
N TYR A 65 3.38 3.06 -12.14
CA TYR A 65 4.66 2.40 -11.92
C TYR A 65 5.61 2.45 -13.13
N GLY A 66 5.09 2.62 -14.33
CA GLY A 66 5.83 2.67 -15.60
C GLY A 66 5.45 1.55 -16.57
N GLN A 67 5.74 1.74 -17.85
CA GLN A 67 5.31 0.83 -18.92
C GLN A 67 5.90 -0.58 -18.84
N ASN A 68 7.06 -0.74 -18.23
CA ASN A 68 7.70 -2.04 -18.05
C ASN A 68 7.40 -2.70 -16.69
N PHE A 69 6.44 -2.16 -15.94
CA PHE A 69 6.14 -2.56 -14.58
C PHE A 69 6.05 -4.09 -14.39
N VAL A 70 5.37 -4.80 -15.28
CA VAL A 70 5.18 -6.25 -15.17
C VAL A 70 6.49 -7.04 -15.21
N ASN A 71 7.49 -6.53 -15.95
CA ASN A 71 8.78 -7.20 -16.13
C ASN A 71 9.82 -6.79 -15.09
N GLU A 72 9.69 -5.60 -14.51
CA GLU A 72 10.73 -4.99 -13.66
C GLU A 72 10.37 -5.01 -12.16
N ALA A 73 9.08 -4.96 -11.84
CA ALA A 73 8.64 -4.92 -10.44
C ALA A 73 8.79 -6.29 -9.74
N PRO A 74 8.99 -6.30 -8.42
CA PRO A 74 9.12 -7.52 -7.63
C PRO A 74 7.76 -8.20 -7.41
N LEU A 75 7.05 -8.46 -8.52
CA LEU A 75 5.79 -9.20 -8.51
C LEU A 75 6.04 -10.65 -8.11
N GLN A 76 5.10 -11.23 -7.39
CA GLN A 76 5.23 -12.60 -6.92
C GLN A 76 4.63 -13.57 -7.95
N ARG A 77 3.33 -13.85 -7.90
CA ARG A 77 2.66 -14.75 -8.84
C ARG A 77 1.46 -14.07 -9.49
N LYS A 78 1.22 -14.37 -10.76
CA LYS A 78 -0.05 -14.00 -11.40
C LYS A 78 -1.16 -14.83 -10.77
N ILE A 79 -2.17 -14.17 -10.21
CA ILE A 79 -3.30 -14.87 -9.60
C ILE A 79 -4.24 -15.40 -10.68
N THR A 80 -4.41 -16.70 -10.70
CA THR A 80 -5.25 -17.43 -11.66
C THR A 80 -6.39 -18.18 -10.98
N GLN A 81 -6.40 -18.21 -9.64
CA GLN A 81 -7.46 -18.82 -8.86
C GLN A 81 -7.90 -17.88 -7.75
N TYR A 82 -9.22 -17.67 -7.65
CA TYR A 82 -9.85 -16.87 -6.61
C TYR A 82 -10.92 -17.69 -5.92
N LEU A 83 -10.71 -18.00 -4.66
CA LEU A 83 -11.57 -18.88 -3.87
C LEU A 83 -12.11 -18.13 -2.65
N LEU A 84 -13.41 -18.23 -2.42
CA LEU A 84 -14.05 -17.77 -1.20
C LEU A 84 -14.47 -18.98 -0.37
N HIS A 85 -14.09 -18.98 0.89
CA HIS A 85 -14.40 -20.02 1.86
C HIS A 85 -15.31 -19.46 2.95
N ALA A 86 -16.50 -20.00 3.04
CA ALA A 86 -17.37 -19.78 4.19
C ALA A 86 -17.07 -20.85 5.23
N THR A 87 -16.65 -20.44 6.41
CA THR A 87 -16.20 -21.33 7.49
C THR A 87 -17.19 -21.34 8.66
N SER A 88 -17.42 -22.52 9.19
CA SER A 88 -18.00 -22.72 10.50
C SER A 88 -17.03 -23.52 11.37
N LYS A 89 -17.37 -23.79 12.63
CA LYS A 89 -16.48 -24.47 13.59
C LYS A 89 -15.84 -25.75 13.03
N ASP A 90 -16.56 -26.52 12.22
CA ASP A 90 -16.15 -27.84 11.73
C ASP A 90 -16.45 -28.08 10.25
N LYS A 91 -16.92 -27.06 9.53
CA LYS A 91 -17.27 -27.18 8.11
C LYS A 91 -16.75 -25.99 7.31
N VAL A 92 -16.39 -26.25 6.07
CA VAL A 92 -16.00 -25.23 5.08
C VAL A 92 -16.82 -25.45 3.80
N PHE A 93 -17.40 -24.39 3.30
CA PHE A 93 -17.99 -24.34 1.96
C PHE A 93 -17.09 -23.43 1.10
N SER A 94 -16.69 -23.90 -0.06
CA SER A 94 -15.79 -23.19 -0.97
C SER A 94 -16.48 -22.84 -2.27
N MET A 95 -16.29 -21.62 -2.74
CA MET A 95 -16.82 -21.10 -3.99
C MET A 95 -15.66 -20.58 -4.85
N ASP A 96 -15.63 -21.00 -6.11
CA ASP A 96 -14.69 -20.48 -7.09
C ASP A 96 -15.23 -19.18 -7.70
N LEU A 97 -14.49 -18.09 -7.51
CA LEU A 97 -14.78 -16.76 -8.01
C LEU A 97 -13.88 -16.34 -9.18
N THR A 98 -13.07 -17.24 -9.71
CA THR A 98 -12.06 -16.94 -10.74
C THR A 98 -12.67 -16.23 -11.95
N ALA A 99 -13.74 -16.77 -12.52
CA ALA A 99 -14.40 -16.17 -13.68
C ALA A 99 -14.98 -14.78 -13.40
N ALA A 100 -15.49 -14.54 -12.19
CA ALA A 100 -15.99 -13.22 -11.80
C ALA A 100 -14.87 -12.20 -11.67
N HIS A 101 -13.71 -12.60 -11.16
CA HIS A 101 -12.54 -11.73 -11.07
C HIS A 101 -11.95 -11.41 -12.44
N GLU A 102 -11.84 -12.38 -13.32
CA GLU A 102 -11.34 -12.17 -14.70
C GLU A 102 -12.23 -11.21 -15.49
N TYR A 103 -13.52 -11.20 -15.22
CA TYR A 103 -14.43 -10.23 -15.84
C TYR A 103 -14.18 -8.80 -15.36
N GLN A 104 -13.77 -8.60 -14.12
CA GLN A 104 -13.62 -7.28 -13.50
C GLN A 104 -12.17 -6.75 -13.53
N SER A 105 -11.19 -7.60 -13.78
CA SER A 105 -9.76 -7.25 -13.68
C SER A 105 -8.99 -7.75 -14.90
N ASN A 106 -8.13 -6.90 -15.45
CA ASN A 106 -7.21 -7.27 -16.52
C ASN A 106 -5.91 -7.89 -15.98
N PHE A 107 -5.66 -7.74 -14.67
CA PHE A 107 -4.36 -7.98 -14.07
C PHE A 107 -4.54 -8.26 -12.58
N GLY A 108 -3.87 -9.27 -12.10
CA GLY A 108 -3.81 -9.58 -10.67
C GLY A 108 -2.50 -10.30 -10.37
N TYR A 109 -1.67 -9.69 -9.53
CA TYR A 109 -0.43 -10.31 -9.05
C TYR A 109 -0.38 -10.23 -7.54
N SER A 110 0.03 -11.31 -6.89
CA SER A 110 0.41 -11.23 -5.49
C SER A 110 1.68 -10.39 -5.33
N VAL A 111 1.70 -9.56 -4.30
CA VAL A 111 2.77 -8.62 -4.01
C VAL A 111 3.09 -8.60 -2.52
N LEU A 112 4.36 -8.35 -2.21
CA LEU A 112 4.82 -7.95 -0.90
C LEU A 112 5.03 -6.42 -0.94
N MET A 113 4.16 -5.66 -0.29
CA MET A 113 4.13 -4.20 -0.43
C MET A 113 5.40 -3.51 0.05
N ASN A 114 6.09 -4.09 1.03
CA ASN A 114 7.40 -3.62 1.46
C ASN A 114 8.43 -3.65 0.31
N GLU A 115 8.46 -4.74 -0.46
CA GLU A 115 9.36 -4.91 -1.60
C GLU A 115 8.93 -4.02 -2.78
N LEU A 116 7.64 -4.00 -3.09
CA LEU A 116 7.09 -3.18 -4.17
C LEU A 116 7.34 -1.69 -3.94
N ASN A 117 7.08 -1.19 -2.73
CA ASN A 117 7.31 0.22 -2.43
C ASN A 117 8.80 0.57 -2.37
N ALA A 118 9.65 -0.33 -1.87
CA ALA A 118 11.11 -0.12 -1.91
C ALA A 118 11.65 -0.05 -3.34
N TRP A 119 11.16 -0.92 -4.23
CA TRP A 119 11.49 -0.88 -5.66
C TRP A 119 10.98 0.41 -6.32
N PHE A 120 9.74 0.79 -6.06
CA PHE A 120 9.14 1.99 -6.66
C PHE A 120 9.84 3.28 -6.17
N ALA A 121 10.29 3.30 -4.91
CA ALA A 121 11.01 4.43 -4.35
C ALA A 121 12.28 4.74 -5.11
N GLN A 122 13.00 3.75 -5.63
CA GLN A 122 14.21 3.97 -6.42
C GLN A 122 13.91 4.83 -7.65
N SER A 123 12.91 4.44 -8.45
CA SER A 123 12.58 5.19 -9.66
C SER A 123 11.93 6.54 -9.38
N ALA A 124 11.21 6.67 -8.26
CA ALA A 124 10.63 7.94 -7.84
C ALA A 124 11.71 8.91 -7.35
N ASP A 125 12.69 8.43 -6.58
CA ASP A 125 13.80 9.23 -6.07
C ASP A 125 14.73 9.69 -7.19
N GLU A 126 15.12 8.81 -8.11
CA GLU A 126 15.90 9.17 -9.30
C GLU A 126 15.22 10.26 -10.13
N SER A 127 13.90 10.21 -10.25
CA SER A 127 13.12 11.25 -10.95
C SER A 127 13.12 12.56 -10.16
N ALA A 128 12.98 12.49 -8.84
CA ALA A 128 12.95 13.67 -7.97
C ALA A 128 14.30 14.38 -7.92
N GLN A 129 15.40 13.65 -7.85
CA GLN A 129 16.75 14.21 -7.85
C GLN A 129 17.03 15.05 -9.11
N LYS A 130 16.51 14.64 -10.27
CA LYS A 130 16.66 15.40 -11.52
C LYS A 130 15.94 16.77 -11.49
N SER A 131 14.93 16.90 -10.66
CA SER A 131 14.20 18.17 -10.46
C SER A 131 14.61 18.92 -9.19
N GLY A 132 15.65 18.46 -8.50
CA GLY A 132 16.16 19.08 -7.25
C GLY A 132 15.36 18.73 -6.00
N GLY A 133 14.61 17.62 -6.04
CA GLY A 133 13.91 17.02 -4.90
C GLY A 133 14.54 15.71 -4.45
N GLY A 134 13.76 14.90 -3.72
CA GLY A 134 14.22 13.58 -3.28
C GLY A 134 13.39 12.97 -2.16
N ILE A 135 13.82 11.80 -1.69
CA ILE A 135 13.25 11.08 -0.55
C ILE A 135 14.18 11.23 0.66
N VAL A 136 13.61 11.60 1.80
CA VAL A 136 14.31 11.71 3.09
C VAL A 136 13.65 10.71 4.05
N PRO A 137 14.24 9.54 4.26
CA PRO A 137 13.73 8.56 5.23
C PRO A 137 14.19 8.89 6.66
N GLY A 138 13.53 8.29 7.64
CA GLY A 138 13.84 8.49 9.07
C GLY A 138 13.38 9.84 9.62
N VAL A 139 12.47 10.53 8.94
CA VAL A 139 12.00 11.86 9.36
C VAL A 139 10.50 11.81 9.64
N HIS A 140 10.14 12.17 10.87
CA HIS A 140 8.76 12.29 11.32
C HIS A 140 8.33 13.76 11.37
N VAL A 141 7.19 14.07 10.77
CA VAL A 141 6.63 15.44 10.78
C VAL A 141 5.81 15.64 12.06
N ASN A 142 6.25 16.57 12.88
CA ASN A 142 5.64 16.87 14.19
C ASN A 142 4.58 17.97 14.10
N ASP A 143 4.82 18.99 13.27
CA ASP A 143 3.88 20.09 13.08
C ASP A 143 3.94 20.69 11.68
N ILE A 144 2.83 21.31 11.29
CA ILE A 144 2.65 21.97 10.00
C ILE A 144 1.92 23.28 10.25
N SER A 145 2.56 24.40 9.94
CA SER A 145 1.99 25.73 10.12
C SER A 145 1.98 26.53 8.83
N TRP A 146 0.85 27.20 8.54
CA TRP A 146 0.68 28.05 7.38
C TRP A 146 1.01 29.50 7.72
N ASP A 147 1.91 30.11 6.94
CA ASP A 147 2.23 31.54 6.98
C ASP A 147 1.52 32.26 5.83
N ALA A 148 0.46 32.97 6.15
CA ALA A 148 -0.37 33.64 5.15
C ALA A 148 0.35 34.83 4.48
N GLU A 149 1.29 35.50 5.16
CA GLU A 149 2.05 36.62 4.59
C GLU A 149 3.05 36.17 3.55
N LYS A 150 3.64 35.02 3.77
CA LYS A 150 4.64 34.42 2.86
C LYS A 150 4.04 33.45 1.85
N GLU A 151 2.75 33.12 1.99
CA GLU A 151 2.11 32.06 1.21
C GLU A 151 2.91 30.74 1.23
N ARG A 152 3.36 30.36 2.42
CA ARG A 152 4.23 29.20 2.66
C ARG A 152 3.75 28.39 3.85
N THR A 153 4.00 27.08 3.74
CA THR A 153 3.82 26.15 4.85
C THR A 153 5.18 25.82 5.43
N THR A 154 5.35 25.97 6.72
CA THR A 154 6.52 25.52 7.47
C THR A 154 6.29 24.10 7.95
N ILE A 155 7.24 23.20 7.69
CA ILE A 155 7.27 21.83 8.15
C ILE A 155 8.28 21.73 9.31
N GLN A 156 7.84 21.18 10.43
CA GLN A 156 8.66 20.96 11.62
C GLN A 156 8.86 19.46 11.88
N THR A 157 10.08 19.09 12.19
CA THR A 157 10.53 17.74 12.51
C THR A 157 11.55 17.81 13.63
N ASP A 158 11.86 16.68 14.26
CA ASP A 158 12.96 16.61 15.26
C ASP A 158 14.28 16.21 14.62
N GLU A 159 14.27 15.63 13.43
CA GLU A 159 15.45 15.02 12.80
C GLU A 159 16.19 15.95 11.85
N ILE A 160 15.48 16.92 11.26
CA ILE A 160 16.05 17.91 10.34
C ILE A 160 15.55 19.32 10.67
N ASP A 161 16.28 20.33 10.26
CA ASP A 161 15.87 21.71 10.41
C ASP A 161 14.54 22.01 9.72
N GLU A 162 13.75 22.91 10.31
CA GLU A 162 12.49 23.36 9.70
C GLU A 162 12.72 23.96 8.31
N PHE A 163 11.79 23.71 7.41
CA PHE A 163 11.86 24.25 6.05
C PHE A 163 10.49 24.65 5.54
N GLN A 164 10.46 25.42 4.44
CA GLN A 164 9.23 25.96 3.88
C GLN A 164 8.92 25.41 2.50
N VAL A 165 7.63 25.17 2.26
CA VAL A 165 7.08 24.70 0.98
C VAL A 165 5.88 25.54 0.57
N LYS A 166 5.50 25.47 -0.71
CA LYS A 166 4.27 26.10 -1.24
C LYS A 166 3.02 25.27 -0.96
N ALA A 167 3.18 23.95 -0.92
CA ALA A 167 2.08 23.03 -0.70
C ALA A 167 2.55 21.75 0.04
N VAL A 168 1.62 21.10 0.72
CA VAL A 168 1.83 19.82 1.38
C VAL A 168 0.86 18.79 0.81
N ILE A 169 1.37 17.59 0.53
CA ILE A 169 0.55 16.41 0.20
C ILE A 169 0.64 15.45 1.37
N ALA A 170 -0.45 15.29 2.11
CA ALA A 170 -0.58 14.28 3.14
C ALA A 170 -0.82 12.91 2.51
N ALA A 171 0.15 12.01 2.62
CA ALA A 171 0.10 10.64 2.13
C ALA A 171 0.51 9.64 3.24
N ASP A 172 0.26 10.00 4.49
CA ASP A 172 0.68 9.39 5.74
C ASP A 172 -0.20 8.20 6.18
N GLY A 173 -1.04 7.73 5.29
CA GLY A 173 -1.80 6.48 5.43
C GLY A 173 -3.00 6.60 6.37
N VAL A 174 -3.42 5.46 6.93
CA VAL A 174 -4.65 5.37 7.73
C VAL A 174 -4.58 6.21 9.02
N ASN A 175 -3.41 6.34 9.63
CA ASN A 175 -3.24 7.14 10.83
C ASN A 175 -3.51 8.63 10.55
N SER A 176 -3.12 9.11 9.36
CA SER A 176 -3.38 10.46 8.87
C SER A 176 -3.08 11.52 9.94
N GLU A 177 -1.88 11.48 10.49
CA GLU A 177 -1.43 12.41 11.54
C GLU A 177 -1.45 13.86 11.04
N VAL A 178 -1.05 14.07 9.78
CA VAL A 178 -1.11 15.40 9.15
C VAL A 178 -2.54 15.96 9.12
N ALA A 179 -3.53 15.13 8.81
CA ALA A 179 -4.92 15.57 8.82
C ALA A 179 -5.43 15.91 10.23
N GLN A 180 -4.85 15.28 11.27
CA GLN A 180 -5.16 15.60 12.66
C GLN A 180 -4.45 16.87 13.12
N ILE A 181 -3.17 17.04 12.81
CA ILE A 181 -2.37 18.25 13.11
C ILE A 181 -3.03 19.49 12.48
N THR A 182 -3.46 19.38 11.23
CA THR A 182 -4.10 20.47 10.49
C THR A 182 -5.60 20.64 10.79
N ASN A 183 -6.16 19.84 11.68
CA ASN A 183 -7.61 19.78 11.97
C ASN A 183 -8.49 19.52 10.73
N ALA A 184 -7.94 18.91 9.69
CA ALA A 184 -8.70 18.54 8.48
C ALA A 184 -9.68 17.39 8.74
N ARG A 185 -9.43 16.55 9.75
CA ARG A 185 -10.36 15.55 10.24
C ARG A 185 -10.12 15.20 11.73
N PRO A 186 -11.15 14.72 12.45
CA PRO A 186 -10.97 14.16 13.79
C PRO A 186 -10.28 12.80 13.74
N LYS A 187 -9.85 12.29 14.91
CA LYS A 187 -9.41 10.89 15.06
C LYS A 187 -10.52 9.92 14.70
N PHE A 188 -10.15 8.79 14.13
CA PHE A 188 -11.09 7.70 13.91
C PHE A 188 -11.57 7.11 15.24
N SER A 189 -12.84 6.71 15.29
CA SER A 189 -13.36 5.83 16.35
C SER A 189 -13.02 4.37 16.04
N ALA A 190 -13.07 3.51 17.06
CA ALA A 190 -12.85 2.07 16.88
C ALA A 190 -13.79 1.44 15.85
N THR A 191 -15.03 1.93 15.77
CA THR A 191 -16.04 1.47 14.80
C THR A 191 -15.75 1.79 13.34
N GLN A 192 -14.73 2.60 13.07
CA GLN A 192 -14.33 3.00 11.71
C GLN A 192 -13.06 2.26 11.24
N LEU A 193 -12.47 1.44 12.10
CA LEU A 193 -11.17 0.82 11.85
C LEU A 193 -11.26 -0.70 11.80
N TYR A 194 -10.38 -1.28 11.01
CA TYR A 194 -10.10 -2.71 11.03
C TYR A 194 -8.62 -2.93 11.34
N GLN A 195 -8.34 -3.90 12.18
CA GLN A 195 -6.99 -4.35 12.50
C GLN A 195 -6.66 -5.59 11.67
N GLY A 196 -5.60 -5.50 10.86
CA GLY A 196 -5.03 -6.64 10.15
C GLY A 196 -3.84 -7.23 10.89
N VAL A 197 -3.73 -8.55 10.86
CA VAL A 197 -2.54 -9.30 11.25
C VAL A 197 -2.12 -10.18 10.09
N LYS A 198 -0.84 -10.14 9.73
CA LYS A 198 -0.29 -10.89 8.60
C LYS A 198 1.01 -11.57 8.97
N ALA A 199 1.17 -12.80 8.51
CA ALA A 199 2.44 -13.51 8.48
C ALA A 199 2.84 -13.83 7.03
N VAL A 200 4.14 -13.82 6.76
CA VAL A 200 4.72 -14.33 5.51
C VAL A 200 5.50 -15.59 5.86
N VAL A 201 4.99 -16.72 5.43
CA VAL A 201 5.52 -18.04 5.76
C VAL A 201 6.32 -18.57 4.58
N LYS A 202 7.60 -18.88 4.80
CA LYS A 202 8.46 -19.44 3.74
C LYS A 202 8.16 -20.93 3.53
N LEU A 203 7.97 -21.30 2.27
CA LEU A 203 7.78 -22.68 1.82
C LEU A 203 8.47 -22.88 0.48
N PRO A 204 9.01 -24.08 0.20
CA PRO A 204 9.54 -24.39 -1.12
C PRO A 204 8.47 -24.23 -2.21
N GLU A 205 8.89 -23.73 -3.36
CA GLU A 205 7.98 -23.44 -4.48
C GLU A 205 7.19 -24.68 -4.93
N ASN A 206 7.84 -25.83 -5.02
CA ASN A 206 7.18 -27.09 -5.38
C ASN A 206 6.10 -27.47 -4.36
N VAL A 207 6.33 -27.24 -3.06
CA VAL A 207 5.33 -27.50 -2.02
C VAL A 207 4.11 -26.60 -2.20
N ILE A 208 4.32 -25.33 -2.54
CA ILE A 208 3.22 -24.40 -2.84
C ILE A 208 2.46 -24.88 -4.08
N ASN A 209 3.17 -25.22 -5.15
CA ASN A 209 2.56 -25.68 -6.39
C ASN A 209 1.70 -26.93 -6.19
N ASP A 210 2.22 -27.90 -5.47
CA ASP A 210 1.53 -29.18 -5.19
C ASP A 210 0.32 -28.98 -4.26
N THR A 211 0.50 -28.16 -3.19
CA THR A 211 -0.55 -27.93 -2.20
C THR A 211 -1.76 -27.19 -2.79
N PHE A 212 -1.52 -26.21 -3.66
CA PHE A 212 -2.58 -25.39 -4.25
C PHE A 212 -2.97 -25.82 -5.67
N ALA A 213 -2.36 -26.91 -6.20
CA ALA A 213 -2.57 -27.41 -7.55
C ALA A 213 -2.42 -26.31 -8.62
N ILE A 214 -1.35 -25.52 -8.53
CA ILE A 214 -1.05 -24.40 -9.43
C ILE A 214 0.30 -24.60 -10.13
N GLY A 215 0.46 -23.98 -11.31
CA GLY A 215 1.74 -23.94 -12.01
C GLY A 215 2.73 -22.94 -11.39
N THR A 216 3.98 -23.01 -11.82
CA THR A 216 5.08 -22.17 -11.32
C THR A 216 4.79 -20.67 -11.40
N ASP A 217 4.17 -20.22 -12.49
CA ASP A 217 3.83 -18.80 -12.71
C ASP A 217 2.40 -18.44 -12.29
N SER A 218 1.66 -19.42 -11.79
CA SER A 218 0.27 -19.26 -11.36
C SER A 218 0.19 -19.09 -9.85
N GLY A 219 -0.80 -18.33 -9.41
CA GLY A 219 -1.05 -18.06 -8.00
C GLY A 219 -2.51 -18.26 -7.63
N ALA A 220 -2.74 -18.52 -6.35
CA ALA A 220 -4.04 -18.67 -5.76
C ALA A 220 -4.29 -17.61 -4.68
N ALA A 221 -5.51 -17.08 -4.66
CA ALA A 221 -6.02 -16.19 -3.64
C ALA A 221 -7.20 -16.85 -2.94
N HIS A 222 -7.06 -17.07 -1.66
CA HIS A 222 -8.10 -17.63 -0.80
C HIS A 222 -8.57 -16.56 0.18
N LEU A 223 -9.86 -16.30 0.19
CA LEU A 223 -10.52 -15.44 1.15
C LEU A 223 -11.39 -16.28 2.06
N PHE A 224 -11.45 -15.92 3.32
CA PHE A 224 -12.19 -16.66 4.34
C PHE A 224 -13.17 -15.73 5.06
N ALA A 225 -14.41 -16.20 5.25
CA ALA A 225 -15.43 -15.50 6.02
C ALA A 225 -16.10 -16.50 6.99
N GLY A 226 -16.65 -15.98 8.08
CA GLY A 226 -17.33 -16.79 9.10
C GLY A 226 -16.46 -17.05 10.32
N ASP A 227 -16.41 -18.27 10.81
CA ASP A 227 -15.83 -18.66 12.09
C ASP A 227 -14.30 -18.46 12.20
N ILE A 228 -13.63 -18.22 11.08
CA ILE A 228 -12.20 -17.88 11.03
C ILE A 228 -11.86 -16.64 11.91
N THR A 229 -12.82 -15.79 12.16
CA THR A 229 -12.68 -14.60 13.00
C THR A 229 -13.41 -14.75 14.35
N LEU A 230 -13.73 -15.97 14.76
CA LEU A 230 -14.41 -16.26 16.03
C LEU A 230 -15.72 -15.48 16.22
N ASN A 231 -16.51 -15.39 15.15
CA ASN A 231 -17.77 -14.62 15.06
C ASN A 231 -17.65 -13.09 15.14
N HIS A 232 -16.42 -12.55 15.13
CA HIS A 232 -16.22 -11.12 14.98
C HIS A 232 -16.36 -10.70 13.51
N LEU A 233 -16.72 -9.45 13.28
CA LEU A 233 -16.77 -8.89 11.94
C LEU A 233 -15.33 -8.80 11.36
N GLY A 234 -15.13 -9.46 10.22
CA GLY A 234 -13.81 -9.51 9.62
C GLY A 234 -13.70 -10.65 8.60
N GLY A 235 -12.48 -11.13 8.39
CA GLY A 235 -12.22 -12.25 7.49
C GLY A 235 -10.74 -12.66 7.50
N GLY A 236 -10.45 -13.76 6.84
CA GLY A 236 -9.08 -14.25 6.64
C GLY A 236 -8.66 -14.20 5.18
N PHE A 237 -7.38 -14.28 4.94
CA PHE A 237 -6.82 -14.37 3.61
C PHE A 237 -5.57 -15.27 3.56
N LEU A 238 -5.37 -15.90 2.41
CA LEU A 238 -4.14 -16.60 2.06
C LEU A 238 -3.83 -16.32 0.59
N TYR A 239 -2.62 -15.85 0.32
CA TYR A 239 -2.13 -15.61 -1.03
C TYR A 239 -0.83 -16.35 -1.25
N THR A 240 -0.72 -17.02 -2.38
CA THR A 240 0.53 -17.68 -2.76
C THR A 240 1.49 -16.66 -3.38
N ASN A 241 2.74 -16.69 -2.92
CA ASN A 241 3.86 -15.98 -3.51
C ASN A 241 4.80 -17.00 -4.17
N ARG A 242 5.96 -16.59 -4.66
CA ARG A 242 6.91 -17.50 -5.32
C ARG A 242 7.37 -18.64 -4.40
N ASP A 243 7.91 -18.27 -3.24
CA ASP A 243 8.45 -19.18 -2.23
C ASP A 243 7.96 -18.87 -0.81
N THR A 244 6.83 -18.19 -0.71
CA THR A 244 6.17 -17.85 0.55
C THR A 244 4.66 -17.90 0.41
N LEU A 245 3.96 -17.93 1.55
CA LEU A 245 2.53 -17.66 1.66
C LEU A 245 2.31 -16.40 2.48
N SER A 246 1.46 -15.51 2.00
CA SER A 246 0.92 -14.42 2.80
C SER A 246 -0.36 -14.88 3.45
N VAL A 247 -0.37 -15.02 4.78
CA VAL A 247 -1.53 -15.49 5.55
C VAL A 247 -1.90 -14.45 6.59
N GLY A 248 -3.19 -14.19 6.76
CA GLY A 248 -3.61 -13.22 7.76
C GLY A 248 -5.09 -13.20 8.00
N ALA A 249 -5.46 -12.36 8.96
CA ALA A 249 -6.84 -12.07 9.29
C ALA A 249 -7.02 -10.57 9.53
N VAL A 250 -8.23 -10.11 9.32
CA VAL A 250 -8.66 -8.73 9.54
C VAL A 250 -9.88 -8.76 10.45
N TYR A 251 -9.85 -7.96 11.49
CA TYR A 251 -10.92 -7.85 12.47
C TYR A 251 -11.40 -6.41 12.55
N HIS A 252 -12.69 -6.23 12.71
CA HIS A 252 -13.24 -4.93 13.09
C HIS A 252 -12.68 -4.54 14.46
N PHE A 253 -12.12 -3.34 14.56
CA PHE A 253 -11.33 -2.95 15.74
C PHE A 253 -12.17 -2.92 17.02
N ASP A 254 -13.41 -2.48 16.91
CA ASP A 254 -14.36 -2.46 18.04
C ASP A 254 -14.58 -3.86 18.65
N SER A 255 -14.59 -4.89 17.79
CA SER A 255 -14.75 -6.29 18.23
C SER A 255 -13.55 -6.87 18.99
N LEU A 256 -12.44 -6.15 19.06
CA LEU A 256 -11.24 -6.56 19.80
C LEU A 256 -11.16 -5.91 21.18
N LEU A 257 -12.10 -5.05 21.52
CA LEU A 257 -12.14 -4.32 22.79
C LEU A 257 -13.04 -5.00 23.83
N ASP A 258 -13.83 -6.00 23.42
CA ASP A 258 -14.68 -6.86 24.26
C ASP A 258 -13.89 -8.12 24.70
#